data_ab5741160783c63e9440c9ec124b02c8
#
_entry.id   ab5741160783c63e9440c9ec124b02c8
#
_cell.length_a   1.000
_cell.length_b   1.000
_cell.length_c   1.000
_cell.angle_alpha   90.00
_cell.angle_beta   90.00
_cell.angle_gamma   90.00
#
_symmetry.space_group_name_H-M   'P 1'
#
loop_
_entity.id
_entity.type
_entity.pdbx_description
1 polymer ?
#
loop_
_entity_poly.entity_id
_entity_poly.type
_entity_poly.pdbx_seq_one_letter_code
_entity_poly.pdbx_strand_id
1 'polypeptide(L)'
;MKESQEVYHYTESGLDNVYLGNICIHRCKCGESFPSIPNIIELNTVIGSLIVKKSTSLDGKEIVFLRKNVGLNAKTFAEYLGIDKSTLSRWENNQQKIAKSNDRFIRLIYANLKGLSGEDIDNLLKGAAKDFNKSKYGEKINIPMDSICSQIECRT
;
A
#
# COMPACT_ATOMS: atom_id res chain seq x y z
N MET A 1 17.11 22.11 -16.93
CA MET A 1 16.58 21.13 -16.01
C MET A 1 17.64 20.05 -15.83
N LYS A 2 17.95 19.66 -14.60
CA LYS A 2 18.86 18.52 -14.35
C LYS A 2 17.98 17.33 -13.99
N GLU A 3 18.26 16.20 -14.58
CA GLU A 3 17.56 14.94 -14.34
C GLU A 3 18.51 13.95 -13.69
N SER A 4 18.04 13.24 -12.67
CA SER A 4 18.80 12.19 -11.98
C SER A 4 17.88 11.03 -11.63
N GLN A 5 18.41 9.82 -11.67
CA GLN A 5 17.71 8.63 -11.17
C GLN A 5 18.08 8.42 -9.69
N GLU A 6 17.07 8.43 -8.85
CA GLU A 6 17.26 8.37 -7.39
C GLU A 6 16.23 7.46 -6.72
N VAL A 7 16.50 7.12 -5.48
CA VAL A 7 15.50 6.50 -4.60
C VAL A 7 14.60 7.61 -4.05
N TYR A 8 13.31 7.48 -4.27
CA TYR A 8 12.31 8.45 -3.85
C TYR A 8 11.44 7.91 -2.71
N HIS A 9 11.32 8.68 -1.64
CA HIS A 9 10.42 8.36 -0.53
C HIS A 9 9.00 8.79 -0.91
N TYR A 10 8.14 7.80 -1.22
CA TYR A 10 6.78 8.01 -1.76
C TYR A 10 5.77 8.28 -0.63
N THR A 11 5.84 9.46 -0.05
CA THR A 11 4.94 9.91 1.04
C THR A 11 3.53 10.21 0.57
N GLU A 12 3.32 10.51 -0.71
CA GLU A 12 2.03 10.78 -1.33
C GLU A 12 1.08 9.57 -1.26
N SER A 13 1.61 8.37 -1.07
CA SER A 13 0.82 7.17 -0.78
C SER A 13 0.04 7.25 0.53
N GLY A 14 0.45 8.12 1.45
CA GLY A 14 -0.03 8.17 2.84
C GLY A 14 0.66 7.15 3.75
N LEU A 15 1.62 6.39 3.24
CA LEU A 15 2.45 5.43 3.97
C LEU A 15 3.84 6.02 4.23
N ASP A 16 4.42 5.72 5.39
CA ASP A 16 5.72 6.32 5.79
C ASP A 16 6.93 5.49 5.33
N ASN A 17 6.71 4.29 4.84
CA ASN A 17 7.75 3.29 4.61
C ASN A 17 7.88 2.81 3.15
N VAL A 18 7.32 3.55 2.20
CA VAL A 18 7.39 3.21 0.77
C VAL A 18 8.48 3.99 0.07
N TYR A 19 9.39 3.27 -0.59
CA TYR A 19 10.50 3.82 -1.34
C TYR A 19 10.48 3.29 -2.77
N LEU A 20 10.60 4.19 -3.73
CA LEU A 20 10.64 3.87 -5.17
C LEU A 20 12.08 3.98 -5.66
N GLY A 21 12.61 2.89 -6.19
CA GLY A 21 13.93 2.88 -6.81
C GLY A 21 13.88 3.35 -8.26
N ASN A 22 14.94 3.98 -8.75
CA ASN A 22 15.09 4.40 -10.14
C ASN A 22 14.00 5.36 -10.64
N ILE A 23 13.62 6.34 -9.81
CA ILE A 23 12.70 7.40 -10.21
C ILE A 23 13.46 8.55 -10.85
N CYS A 24 12.96 9.05 -11.98
CA CYS A 24 13.44 10.30 -12.56
C CYS A 24 12.98 11.50 -11.75
N ILE A 25 13.94 12.27 -11.23
CA ILE A 25 13.67 13.51 -10.53
C ILE A 25 14.10 14.68 -11.40
N HIS A 26 13.14 15.54 -11.73
CA HIS A 26 13.36 16.78 -12.46
C HIS A 26 13.61 17.91 -11.47
N ARG A 27 14.77 18.56 -11.56
CA ARG A 27 15.12 19.72 -10.73
C ARG A 27 15.02 21.00 -11.53
N CYS A 28 14.17 21.91 -11.08
CA CYS A 28 14.07 23.24 -11.63
C CYS A 28 15.26 24.12 -11.19
N LYS A 29 15.61 25.12 -11.98
CA LYS A 29 16.56 26.17 -11.58
C LYS A 29 16.06 27.00 -10.38
N CYS A 30 14.76 26.97 -10.11
CA CYS A 30 14.10 27.59 -8.95
C CYS A 30 14.36 26.84 -7.63
N GLY A 31 14.98 25.64 -7.66
CA GLY A 31 15.26 24.81 -6.49
C GLY A 31 14.19 23.77 -6.19
N GLU A 32 13.08 23.76 -6.90
CA GLU A 32 12.04 22.74 -6.75
C GLU A 32 12.41 21.45 -7.48
N SER A 33 11.99 20.31 -6.91
CA SER A 33 12.19 18.99 -7.49
C SER A 33 10.86 18.24 -7.62
N PHE A 34 10.67 17.62 -8.78
CA PHE A 34 9.44 16.91 -9.11
C PHE A 34 9.77 15.46 -9.51
N PRO A 35 9.24 14.44 -8.79
CA PRO A 35 9.38 13.06 -9.22
C PRO A 35 8.47 12.78 -10.42
N SER A 36 8.97 12.06 -11.40
CA SER A 36 8.17 11.50 -12.48
C SER A 36 7.79 10.07 -12.10
N ILE A 37 6.56 9.89 -11.64
CA ILE A 37 6.04 8.58 -11.22
C ILE A 37 5.08 8.07 -12.31
N PRO A 38 5.50 7.12 -13.15
CA PRO A 38 4.62 6.53 -14.15
C PRO A 38 3.69 5.49 -13.50
N ASN A 39 2.55 5.22 -14.14
CA ASN A 39 1.62 4.15 -13.75
C ASN A 39 1.23 4.11 -12.27
N ILE A 40 0.79 5.24 -11.72
CA ILE A 40 0.40 5.37 -10.30
C ILE A 40 -0.65 4.31 -9.89
N ILE A 41 -1.58 3.97 -10.77
CA ILE A 41 -2.63 2.99 -10.50
C ILE A 41 -2.02 1.60 -10.30
N GLU A 42 -1.13 1.19 -11.17
CA GLU A 42 -0.42 -0.08 -11.08
C GLU A 42 0.53 -0.11 -9.88
N LEU A 43 1.27 0.97 -9.65
CA LEU A 43 2.13 1.14 -8.48
C LEU A 43 1.34 0.95 -7.18
N ASN A 44 0.21 1.61 -7.02
CA ASN A 44 -0.63 1.49 -5.84
C ASN A 44 -1.20 0.07 -5.68
N THR A 45 -1.49 -0.63 -6.78
CA THR A 45 -1.91 -2.04 -6.75
C THR A 45 -0.79 -2.95 -6.28
N VAL A 46 0.45 -2.72 -6.72
CA VAL A 46 1.63 -3.45 -6.25
C VAL A 46 1.87 -3.20 -4.76
N ILE A 47 1.81 -1.95 -4.32
CA ILE A 47 1.94 -1.60 -2.89
C ILE A 47 0.87 -2.32 -2.06
N GLY A 48 -0.39 -2.27 -2.48
CA GLY A 48 -1.49 -2.94 -1.81
C GLY A 48 -1.31 -4.46 -1.74
N SER A 49 -0.83 -5.08 -2.82
CA SER A 49 -0.51 -6.53 -2.85
C SER A 49 0.58 -6.89 -1.85
N LEU A 50 1.60 -6.06 -1.69
CA LEU A 50 2.67 -6.26 -0.70
C LEU A 50 2.14 -6.13 0.73
N ILE A 51 1.27 -5.13 0.98
CA ILE A 51 0.64 -4.93 2.29
C ILE A 51 -0.22 -6.13 2.68
N VAL A 52 -1.06 -6.64 1.78
CA VAL A 52 -1.93 -7.78 2.11
C VAL A 52 -1.17 -9.09 2.29
N LYS A 53 0.01 -9.23 1.70
CA LYS A 53 0.87 -10.42 1.80
C LYS A 53 1.82 -10.39 3.00
N LYS A 54 1.99 -9.26 3.67
CA LYS A 54 2.89 -9.16 4.82
C LYS A 54 2.41 -10.02 6.00
N SER A 55 3.34 -10.48 6.81
CA SER A 55 3.06 -11.34 7.97
C SER A 55 2.62 -10.59 9.24
N THR A 56 2.85 -9.27 9.29
CA THR A 56 2.48 -8.43 10.44
C THR A 56 1.06 -7.90 10.33
N SER A 57 0.45 -7.53 11.45
CA SER A 57 -0.88 -6.91 11.47
C SER A 57 -0.91 -5.60 10.68
N LEU A 58 -2.07 -5.28 10.13
CA LEU A 58 -2.31 -3.99 9.46
C LEU A 58 -2.28 -2.86 10.48
N ASP A 59 -1.65 -1.75 10.13
CA ASP A 59 -1.77 -0.51 10.87
C ASP A 59 -2.85 0.41 10.26
N GLY A 60 -3.16 1.51 10.96
CA GLY A 60 -4.23 2.41 10.53
C GLY A 60 -3.98 3.04 9.16
N LYS A 61 -2.75 3.42 8.83
CA LYS A 61 -2.40 4.02 7.54
C LYS A 61 -2.54 3.02 6.40
N GLU A 62 -2.18 1.77 6.66
CA GLU A 62 -2.35 0.68 5.69
C GLU A 62 -3.83 0.37 5.43
N ILE A 63 -4.67 0.38 6.47
CA ILE A 63 -6.12 0.21 6.32
C ILE A 63 -6.70 1.33 5.45
N VAL A 64 -6.34 2.59 5.71
CA VAL A 64 -6.74 3.73 4.88
C VAL A 64 -6.27 3.57 3.44
N PHE A 65 -5.02 3.16 3.25
CA PHE A 65 -4.45 2.95 1.92
C PHE A 65 -5.22 1.89 1.12
N LEU A 66 -5.45 0.71 1.72
CA LEU A 66 -6.18 -0.38 1.08
C LEU A 66 -7.61 0.05 0.71
N ARG A 67 -8.32 0.70 1.63
CA ARG A 67 -9.67 1.21 1.39
C ARG A 67 -9.74 2.21 0.24
N LYS A 68 -8.85 3.20 0.24
CA LYS A 68 -8.80 4.23 -0.82
C LYS A 68 -8.41 3.63 -2.17
N ASN A 69 -7.50 2.68 -2.18
CA ASN A 69 -7.04 2.04 -3.42
C ASN A 69 -8.14 1.22 -4.10
N VAL A 70 -9.07 0.65 -3.34
CA VAL A 70 -10.26 -0.01 -3.92
C VAL A 70 -11.41 0.97 -4.20
N GLY A 71 -11.23 2.27 -3.96
CA GLY A 71 -12.21 3.31 -4.26
C GLY A 71 -13.38 3.39 -3.30
N LEU A 72 -13.27 2.83 -2.09
CA LEU A 72 -14.35 2.82 -1.10
C LEU A 72 -14.22 3.98 -0.10
N ASN A 73 -15.34 4.65 0.17
CA ASN A 73 -15.43 5.58 1.30
C ASN A 73 -15.54 4.82 2.64
N ALA A 74 -15.32 5.51 3.76
CA ALA A 74 -15.30 4.88 5.07
C ALA A 74 -16.65 4.24 5.46
N LYS A 75 -17.77 4.81 5.04
CA LYS A 75 -19.10 4.27 5.32
C LYS A 75 -19.29 2.93 4.62
N THR A 76 -19.10 2.89 3.31
CA THR A 76 -19.25 1.67 2.51
C THR A 76 -18.28 0.59 2.95
N PHE A 77 -17.03 0.95 3.27
CA PHE A 77 -16.06 -0.02 3.75
C PHE A 77 -16.43 -0.63 5.10
N ALA A 78 -16.95 0.18 6.03
CA ALA A 78 -17.48 -0.31 7.29
C ALA A 78 -18.69 -1.26 7.10
N GLU A 79 -19.56 -0.96 6.14
CA GLU A 79 -20.68 -1.84 5.75
C GLU A 79 -20.16 -3.20 5.24
N TYR A 80 -19.14 -3.23 4.39
CA TYR A 80 -18.50 -4.49 3.93
C TYR A 80 -17.94 -5.31 5.09
N LEU A 81 -17.40 -4.63 6.12
CA LEU A 81 -16.83 -5.28 7.30
C LEU A 81 -17.87 -5.66 8.34
N GLY A 82 -19.12 -5.21 8.20
CA GLY A 82 -20.16 -5.42 9.21
C GLY A 82 -19.89 -4.71 10.54
N ILE A 83 -19.24 -3.54 10.50
CA ILE A 83 -18.87 -2.75 11.69
C ILE A 83 -19.39 -1.32 11.59
N ASP A 84 -19.40 -0.61 12.71
CA ASP A 84 -19.70 0.81 12.74
C ASP A 84 -18.56 1.65 12.15
N LYS A 85 -18.91 2.74 11.48
CA LYS A 85 -17.93 3.71 10.96
C LYS A 85 -16.99 4.24 12.06
N SER A 86 -17.49 4.38 13.29
CA SER A 86 -16.68 4.81 14.44
C SER A 86 -15.59 3.78 14.80
N THR A 87 -15.90 2.50 14.70
CA THR A 87 -14.92 1.42 14.91
C THR A 87 -13.84 1.44 13.83
N LEU A 88 -14.23 1.58 12.57
CA LEU A 88 -13.27 1.74 11.47
C LEU A 88 -12.36 2.96 11.68
N SER A 89 -12.94 4.10 12.07
CA SER A 89 -12.16 5.31 12.35
C SER A 89 -11.12 5.11 13.46
N ARG A 90 -11.46 4.37 14.52
CA ARG A 90 -10.50 4.04 15.59
C ARG A 90 -9.35 3.18 15.09
N TRP A 91 -9.61 2.23 14.20
CA TRP A 91 -8.55 1.42 13.58
C TRP A 91 -7.67 2.28 12.67
N GLU A 92 -8.26 3.08 11.80
CA GLU A 92 -7.54 3.96 10.87
C GLU A 92 -6.65 4.99 11.59
N ASN A 93 -7.04 5.42 12.80
CA ASN A 93 -6.28 6.36 13.63
C ASN A 93 -5.40 5.67 14.70
N ASN A 94 -5.25 4.35 14.65
CA ASN A 94 -4.50 3.55 15.63
C ASN A 94 -4.94 3.75 17.09
N GLN A 95 -6.21 4.15 17.31
CA GLN A 95 -6.80 4.32 18.64
C GLN A 95 -7.28 2.99 19.23
N GLN A 96 -7.50 2.00 18.39
CA GLN A 96 -7.91 0.66 18.76
C GLN A 96 -7.18 -0.36 17.89
N LYS A 97 -6.65 -1.40 18.53
CA LYS A 97 -6.00 -2.50 17.81
C LYS A 97 -7.04 -3.33 17.07
N ILE A 98 -6.76 -3.63 15.80
CA ILE A 98 -7.62 -4.49 14.99
C ILE A 98 -7.52 -5.96 15.45
N ALA A 99 -8.65 -6.66 15.53
CA ALA A 99 -8.66 -8.09 15.76
C ALA A 99 -8.17 -8.86 14.53
N LYS A 100 -7.52 -10.01 14.76
CA LYS A 100 -6.96 -10.85 13.68
C LYS A 100 -7.97 -11.23 12.61
N SER A 101 -9.21 -11.52 12.99
CA SER A 101 -10.29 -11.85 12.05
C SER A 101 -10.62 -10.68 11.11
N ASN A 102 -10.69 -9.47 11.64
CA ASN A 102 -10.98 -8.28 10.85
C ASN A 102 -9.80 -7.87 9.96
N ASP A 103 -8.57 -8.02 10.45
CA ASP A 103 -7.36 -7.84 9.65
C ASP A 103 -7.37 -8.75 8.42
N ARG A 104 -7.64 -10.03 8.61
CA ARG A 104 -7.77 -11.01 7.53
C ARG A 104 -8.90 -10.65 6.57
N PHE A 105 -10.03 -10.22 7.09
CA PHE A 105 -11.18 -9.90 6.26
C PHE A 105 -10.91 -8.68 5.39
N ILE A 106 -10.23 -7.65 5.91
CA ILE A 106 -9.79 -6.49 5.11
C ILE A 106 -8.90 -6.94 3.95
N ARG A 107 -7.93 -7.81 4.20
CA ARG A 107 -7.03 -8.34 3.16
C ARG A 107 -7.80 -9.11 2.09
N LEU A 108 -8.76 -9.93 2.48
CA LEU A 108 -9.58 -10.70 1.55
C LEU A 108 -10.50 -9.80 0.70
N ILE A 109 -11.11 -8.78 1.31
CA ILE A 109 -11.90 -7.78 0.58
C ILE A 109 -11.03 -7.09 -0.47
N TYR A 110 -9.85 -6.63 -0.07
CA TYR A 110 -8.91 -6.00 -1.01
C TYR A 110 -8.53 -6.94 -2.15
N ALA A 111 -8.12 -8.16 -1.82
CA ALA A 111 -7.71 -9.17 -2.79
C ALA A 111 -8.84 -9.47 -3.81
N ASN A 112 -10.07 -9.62 -3.33
CA ASN A 112 -11.22 -9.85 -4.17
C ASN A 112 -11.54 -8.67 -5.09
N LEU A 113 -11.57 -7.45 -4.55
CA LEU A 113 -11.91 -6.24 -5.31
C LEU A 113 -10.81 -5.85 -6.32
N LYS A 114 -9.56 -6.18 -6.04
CA LYS A 114 -8.42 -5.96 -6.96
C LYS A 114 -8.18 -7.13 -7.93
N GLY A 115 -8.94 -8.21 -7.82
CA GLY A 115 -8.81 -9.36 -8.70
C GLY A 115 -7.48 -10.10 -8.54
N LEU A 116 -6.97 -10.22 -7.31
CA LEU A 116 -5.81 -11.07 -7.03
C LEU A 116 -6.12 -12.53 -7.39
N SER A 117 -5.07 -13.28 -7.77
CA SER A 117 -5.25 -14.67 -8.19
C SER A 117 -5.84 -15.55 -7.07
N GLY A 118 -6.52 -16.63 -7.46
CA GLY A 118 -7.04 -17.61 -6.49
C GLY A 118 -5.92 -18.22 -5.62
N GLU A 119 -4.72 -18.38 -6.18
CA GLU A 119 -3.54 -18.83 -5.45
C GLU A 119 -3.11 -17.81 -4.38
N ASP A 120 -3.11 -16.51 -4.70
CA ASP A 120 -2.82 -15.45 -3.74
C ASP A 120 -3.84 -15.43 -2.60
N ILE A 121 -5.12 -15.61 -2.91
CA ILE A 121 -6.20 -15.67 -1.91
C ILE A 121 -6.03 -16.91 -1.02
N ASP A 122 -5.73 -18.08 -1.59
CA ASP A 122 -5.49 -19.32 -0.85
C ASP A 122 -4.27 -19.19 0.08
N ASN A 123 -3.20 -18.55 -0.39
CA ASN A 123 -2.01 -18.25 0.41
C ASN A 123 -2.33 -17.28 1.56
N LEU A 124 -3.20 -16.29 1.34
CA LEU A 124 -3.66 -15.40 2.40
C LEU A 124 -4.46 -16.15 3.46
N LEU A 125 -5.30 -17.08 3.05
CA LEU A 125 -6.08 -17.92 3.98
C LEU A 125 -5.19 -18.87 4.78
N LYS A 126 -4.21 -19.52 4.14
CA LYS A 126 -3.24 -20.42 4.77
C LYS A 126 -2.23 -19.68 5.64
N GLY A 127 -1.71 -18.55 5.18
CA GLY A 127 -0.78 -17.71 5.92
C GLY A 127 -1.40 -17.12 7.18
N ALA A 128 -2.71 -16.97 7.18
CA ALA A 128 -3.48 -16.54 8.32
C ALA A 128 -3.42 -17.50 9.53
N ALA A 129 -3.00 -18.75 9.33
CA ALA A 129 -2.80 -19.73 10.40
C ALA A 129 -1.40 -19.68 11.04
N LYS A 130 -0.44 -19.01 10.40
CA LYS A 130 0.93 -18.87 10.89
C LYS A 130 1.11 -17.52 11.60
N ASP A 131 1.54 -17.59 12.82
CA ASP A 131 1.83 -16.55 13.81
C ASP A 131 1.96 -15.10 13.33
N PHE A 132 0.99 -14.26 13.72
CA PHE A 132 1.09 -12.80 13.80
C PHE A 132 2.03 -12.31 14.94
N ASN A 133 2.93 -13.15 15.43
CA ASN A 133 3.74 -12.87 16.63
C ASN A 133 5.07 -12.17 16.39
N LYS A 134 5.39 -11.79 15.17
CA LYS A 134 6.58 -10.95 14.91
C LYS A 134 6.16 -9.55 14.53
N SER A 135 6.04 -8.68 15.53
CA SER A 135 5.89 -7.25 15.30
C SER A 135 7.21 -6.69 14.74
N LYS A 136 7.32 -6.60 13.44
CA LYS A 136 8.24 -5.67 12.78
C LYS A 136 7.41 -4.51 12.26
N TYR A 137 7.12 -3.55 13.13
CA TYR A 137 6.65 -2.24 12.70
C TYR A 137 7.72 -1.60 11.84
N GLY A 138 7.36 -1.11 10.67
CA GLY A 138 8.21 -0.24 9.87
C GLY A 138 9.17 -0.93 8.90
N GLU A 139 8.89 -2.15 8.47
CA GLU A 139 9.65 -2.75 7.37
C GLU A 139 9.48 -1.91 6.10
N LYS A 140 10.62 -1.45 5.54
CA LYS A 140 10.61 -0.62 4.33
C LYS A 140 10.10 -1.41 3.14
N ILE A 141 9.17 -0.83 2.42
CA ILE A 141 8.69 -1.34 1.14
C ILE A 141 9.55 -0.69 0.04
N ASN A 142 10.45 -1.44 -0.55
CA ASN A 142 11.28 -0.97 -1.66
C ASN A 142 10.72 -1.53 -2.97
N ILE A 143 10.35 -0.64 -3.88
CA ILE A 143 9.79 -1.01 -5.18
C ILE A 143 10.74 -0.51 -6.26
N PRO A 144 11.42 -1.41 -6.98
CA PRO A 144 12.17 -1.05 -8.18
C PRO A 144 11.17 -0.71 -9.29
N MET A 145 11.12 0.53 -9.72
CA MET A 145 10.14 1.00 -10.71
C MET A 145 10.36 0.37 -12.09
N ASP A 146 11.55 -0.15 -12.37
CA ASP A 146 11.84 -0.91 -13.60
C ASP A 146 10.94 -2.15 -13.75
N SER A 147 10.46 -2.71 -12.64
CA SER A 147 9.56 -3.87 -12.65
C SER A 147 8.11 -3.51 -12.97
N ILE A 148 7.74 -2.23 -12.82
CA ILE A 148 6.38 -1.73 -13.04
C ILE A 148 6.27 -1.08 -14.43
N CYS A 149 7.35 -0.45 -14.89
CA CYS A 149 7.40 0.18 -16.19
C CYS A 149 8.66 -0.30 -16.93
N SER A 150 8.46 -1.03 -18.02
CA SER A 150 9.55 -1.56 -18.85
C SER A 150 10.36 -0.50 -19.58
N GLN A 151 10.02 0.78 -19.48
CA GLN A 151 10.72 1.92 -20.07
C GLN A 151 10.56 3.17 -19.20
N ILE A 152 11.32 3.25 -18.10
CA ILE A 152 11.57 4.56 -17.48
C ILE A 152 12.80 5.14 -18.16
N GLU A 153 12.64 5.65 -19.36
CA GLU A 153 13.62 6.54 -19.96
C GLU A 153 13.32 7.96 -19.48
N CYS A 154 14.25 8.53 -18.71
CA CYS A 154 14.32 9.97 -18.59
C CYS A 154 14.54 10.50 -20.01
N ARG A 155 13.46 10.96 -20.66
CA ARG A 155 13.59 11.64 -21.95
C ARG A 155 14.38 12.92 -21.74
N THR A 156 15.60 12.93 -22.23
CA THR A 156 16.42 14.13 -22.41
C THR A 156 15.74 15.16 -23.30
#